data_537c7bff1250d01596d02c6f4e8c73a3
#
_entry.id   537c7bff1250d01596d02c6f4e8c73a3
#
_cell.length_a   1.000
_cell.length_b   1.000
_cell.length_c   1.000
_cell.angle_alpha   90.00
_cell.angle_beta   90.00
_cell.angle_gamma   90.00
#
_symmetry.space_group_name_H-M   'P 1'
#
loop_
_entity.id
_entity.type
_entity.pdbx_description
1 polymer ?
#
loop_
_entity_poly.entity_id
_entity_poly.type
_entity_poly.pdbx_seq_one_letter_code
_entity_poly.pdbx_strand_id
1 'polypeptide(L)'
;MAHLNQQFKDALSSIEPGDDKTNAPEAHRLVRDALEADAKLAEYGVSPVLIGSYKRNVSIKRIKDVDVFARLPDMPSDVTSKNILDKFFAVLHAEFGTDSDGHRRTKRQDRSLQISFPEYDLYVDAVPARPHWDEETWEIPQKGDENEWVRTNPEGLTSLSSEMNAAHDGYYVPTVKLLRQTRRAQLGKKPGGFFIELATYQAFASGAVSGSDQAEYYVSALAEVSKIIENFVTHGIGVNDPTLPGETIHIRATEEELEAARTRFPDAATAADDALAEETEGKAALAFQKLLGKNGDDEMVFPMPPGFNEDGSKRASAILAGARVVPAGTRTFG
;
A
#
# COMPACT_ATOMS: atom_id res chain seq x y z
N MET A 1 1.26 23.77 17.92
CA MET A 1 1.18 22.50 17.17
C MET A 1 1.46 21.36 18.11
N ALA A 2 0.64 20.32 18.10
CA ALA A 2 0.86 19.13 18.92
C ALA A 2 1.94 18.25 18.28
N HIS A 3 3.02 17.97 19.06
CA HIS A 3 4.09 17.08 18.60
C HIS A 3 3.67 15.62 18.80
N LEU A 4 3.16 14.99 17.76
CA LEU A 4 2.66 13.60 17.77
C LEU A 4 3.62 12.63 17.08
N ASN A 5 4.92 12.94 17.03
CA ASN A 5 5.93 12.15 16.32
C ASN A 5 5.98 10.68 16.78
N GLN A 6 5.83 10.43 18.09
CA GLN A 6 5.81 9.06 18.60
C GLN A 6 4.53 8.34 18.17
N GLN A 7 3.38 9.01 18.23
CA GLN A 7 2.10 8.44 17.82
C GLN A 7 2.06 8.08 16.33
N PHE A 8 2.69 8.90 15.47
CA PHE A 8 2.85 8.55 14.05
C PHE A 8 3.76 7.33 13.84
N LYS A 9 4.85 7.19 14.60
CA LYS A 9 5.70 5.98 14.58
C LYS A 9 4.91 4.74 15.03
N ASP A 10 4.15 4.86 16.09
CA ASP A 10 3.34 3.76 16.62
C ASP A 10 2.21 3.40 15.64
N ALA A 11 1.58 4.40 15.02
CA ALA A 11 0.57 4.20 13.98
C ALA A 11 1.14 3.46 12.75
N LEU A 12 2.32 3.86 12.27
CA LEU A 12 3.02 3.16 11.19
C LEU A 12 3.34 1.73 11.59
N SER A 13 3.83 1.51 12.81
CA SER A 13 4.11 0.16 13.34
C SER A 13 2.85 -0.70 13.38
N SER A 14 1.70 -0.13 13.77
CA SER A 14 0.41 -0.85 13.87
C SER A 14 -0.17 -1.26 12.51
N ILE A 15 0.19 -0.58 11.42
CA ILE A 15 -0.21 -0.92 10.05
C ILE A 15 0.84 -1.70 9.28
N GLU A 16 2.01 -1.96 9.86
CA GLU A 16 3.00 -2.86 9.25
C GLU A 16 2.45 -4.28 9.14
N PRO A 17 2.79 -5.02 8.08
CA PRO A 17 2.26 -6.36 7.83
C PRO A 17 2.53 -7.42 8.90
N GLY A 18 3.43 -7.16 9.88
CA GLY A 18 3.70 -8.10 10.97
C GLY A 18 4.14 -9.49 10.49
N ASP A 19 3.46 -10.54 10.99
CA ASP A 19 3.74 -11.95 10.65
C ASP A 19 3.55 -12.26 9.16
N ASP A 20 2.76 -11.49 8.44
CA ASP A 20 2.62 -11.60 6.99
C ASP A 20 3.97 -11.42 6.27
N LYS A 21 4.92 -10.67 6.86
CA LYS A 21 6.30 -10.55 6.35
C LYS A 21 7.12 -11.82 6.46
N THR A 22 6.77 -12.73 7.37
CA THR A 22 7.48 -14.00 7.57
C THR A 22 6.96 -15.07 6.61
N ASN A 23 5.66 -15.07 6.35
CA ASN A 23 4.99 -16.08 5.53
C ASN A 23 5.09 -15.79 4.01
N ALA A 24 5.04 -14.52 3.63
CA ALA A 24 5.12 -14.11 2.24
C ALA A 24 6.41 -14.58 1.53
N PRO A 25 7.63 -14.49 2.13
CA PRO A 25 8.85 -15.00 1.53
C PRO A 25 8.80 -16.48 1.16
N GLU A 26 8.24 -17.32 2.01
CA GLU A 26 8.14 -18.76 1.74
C GLU A 26 7.13 -19.04 0.62
N ALA A 27 5.95 -18.45 0.67
CA ALA A 27 4.92 -18.66 -0.33
C ALA A 27 5.39 -18.25 -1.74
N HIS A 28 5.96 -17.04 -1.90
CA HIS A 28 6.44 -16.63 -3.21
C HIS A 28 7.67 -17.42 -3.69
N ARG A 29 8.53 -17.90 -2.76
CA ARG A 29 9.66 -18.74 -3.11
C ARG A 29 9.16 -20.05 -3.73
N LEU A 30 8.19 -20.73 -3.12
CA LEU A 30 7.60 -21.96 -3.66
C LEU A 30 7.04 -21.77 -5.07
N VAL A 31 6.34 -20.65 -5.32
CA VAL A 31 5.81 -20.36 -6.65
C VAL A 31 6.93 -20.11 -7.68
N ARG A 32 7.96 -19.39 -7.29
CA ARG A 32 9.12 -19.14 -8.16
C ARG A 32 9.86 -20.42 -8.50
N ASP A 33 10.15 -21.25 -7.49
CA ASP A 33 10.83 -22.54 -7.65
C ASP A 33 10.05 -23.45 -8.62
N ALA A 34 8.73 -23.51 -8.50
CA ALA A 34 7.87 -24.29 -9.39
C ALA A 34 7.92 -23.81 -10.85
N LEU A 35 7.95 -22.48 -11.08
CA LEU A 35 8.06 -21.94 -12.43
C LEU A 35 9.45 -22.19 -13.02
N GLU A 36 10.52 -22.03 -12.25
CA GLU A 36 11.90 -22.25 -12.68
C GLU A 36 12.20 -23.73 -12.96
N ALA A 37 11.53 -24.67 -12.29
CA ALA A 37 11.71 -26.11 -12.48
C ALA A 37 11.05 -26.66 -13.76
N ASP A 38 10.13 -25.90 -14.41
CA ASP A 38 9.47 -26.38 -15.62
C ASP A 38 10.37 -26.24 -16.86
N ALA A 39 10.62 -27.35 -17.56
CA ALA A 39 11.52 -27.41 -18.69
C ALA A 39 11.11 -26.45 -19.85
N LYS A 40 9.81 -26.27 -20.10
CA LYS A 40 9.35 -25.39 -21.17
C LYS A 40 9.47 -23.91 -20.81
N LEU A 41 9.23 -23.54 -19.55
CA LEU A 41 9.46 -22.19 -19.07
C LEU A 41 10.96 -21.89 -19.01
N ALA A 42 11.81 -22.87 -18.70
CA ALA A 42 13.25 -22.73 -18.75
C ALA A 42 13.74 -22.45 -20.18
N GLU A 43 13.15 -23.06 -21.23
CA GLU A 43 13.44 -22.72 -22.63
C GLU A 43 13.06 -21.27 -22.99
N TYR A 44 12.08 -20.68 -22.28
CA TYR A 44 11.69 -19.27 -22.43
C TYR A 44 12.54 -18.33 -21.58
N GLY A 45 13.58 -18.85 -20.90
CA GLY A 45 14.45 -18.05 -20.03
C GLY A 45 13.78 -17.57 -18.76
N VAL A 46 12.82 -18.35 -18.20
CA VAL A 46 12.03 -17.93 -17.03
C VAL A 46 12.90 -17.40 -15.89
N SER A 47 12.61 -16.19 -15.45
CA SER A 47 13.29 -15.52 -14.34
C SER A 47 12.28 -14.79 -13.47
N PRO A 48 11.70 -15.45 -12.46
CA PRO A 48 10.68 -14.84 -11.61
C PRO A 48 11.29 -13.86 -10.62
N VAL A 49 10.71 -12.66 -10.52
CA VAL A 49 11.09 -11.63 -9.57
C VAL A 49 9.89 -11.18 -8.74
N LEU A 50 10.16 -10.71 -7.56
CA LEU A 50 9.14 -10.13 -6.69
C LEU A 50 8.86 -8.69 -7.12
N ILE A 51 7.58 -8.34 -7.27
CA ILE A 51 7.11 -7.00 -7.59
C ILE A 51 5.98 -6.56 -6.65
N GLY A 52 5.24 -5.54 -7.02
CA GLY A 52 4.03 -5.12 -6.34
C GLY A 52 4.27 -4.33 -5.04
N SER A 53 3.21 -4.09 -4.30
CA SER A 53 3.25 -3.27 -3.09
C SER A 53 4.09 -3.87 -1.98
N TYR A 54 4.19 -5.21 -1.92
CA TYR A 54 5.04 -5.91 -0.97
C TYR A 54 6.52 -5.61 -1.23
N LYS A 55 6.98 -5.72 -2.48
CA LYS A 55 8.38 -5.43 -2.87
C LYS A 55 8.75 -3.98 -2.61
N ARG A 56 7.84 -3.03 -2.90
CA ARG A 56 8.06 -1.59 -2.67
C ARG A 56 7.90 -1.16 -1.21
N ASN A 57 7.62 -2.12 -0.31
CA ASN A 57 7.40 -1.89 1.12
C ASN A 57 6.27 -0.87 1.42
N VAL A 58 5.24 -0.80 0.56
CA VAL A 58 4.06 0.06 0.75
C VAL A 58 2.80 -0.73 1.12
N SER A 59 2.91 -2.03 1.33
CA SER A 59 1.83 -2.86 1.87
C SER A 59 1.51 -2.47 3.31
N ILE A 60 0.24 -2.58 3.66
CA ILE A 60 -0.25 -2.37 5.03
C ILE A 60 -0.88 -3.66 5.56
N LYS A 61 -1.01 -3.77 6.88
CA LYS A 61 -1.42 -4.96 7.63
C LYS A 61 -2.59 -5.71 6.98
N ARG A 62 -2.49 -7.03 6.99
CA ARG A 62 -3.19 -8.03 6.20
C ARG A 62 -2.81 -7.94 4.73
N ILE A 63 -1.53 -8.27 4.44
CA ILE A 63 -1.10 -8.61 3.09
C ILE A 63 -1.86 -9.86 2.69
N LYS A 64 -2.67 -9.74 1.63
CA LYS A 64 -3.34 -10.90 1.05
C LYS A 64 -2.72 -11.31 -0.27
N ASP A 65 -2.07 -10.38 -0.95
CA ASP A 65 -1.55 -10.57 -2.30
C ASP A 65 -0.04 -10.30 -2.35
N VAL A 66 0.71 -11.24 -2.89
CA VAL A 66 2.13 -11.10 -3.22
C VAL A 66 2.28 -11.36 -4.71
N ASP A 67 2.94 -10.45 -5.42
CA ASP A 67 3.06 -10.51 -6.87
C ASP A 67 4.42 -11.10 -7.29
N VAL A 68 4.41 -12.19 -8.03
CA VAL A 68 5.56 -12.81 -8.71
C VAL A 68 5.48 -12.47 -10.18
N PHE A 69 6.44 -11.74 -10.69
CA PHE A 69 6.58 -11.35 -12.08
C PHE A 69 7.56 -12.29 -12.76
N ALA A 70 7.06 -13.19 -13.57
CA ALA A 70 7.88 -14.17 -14.25
C ALA A 70 8.29 -13.66 -15.64
N ARG A 71 9.47 -13.10 -15.73
CA ARG A 71 10.08 -12.64 -16.99
C ARG A 71 10.40 -13.83 -17.87
N LEU A 72 10.06 -13.74 -19.15
CA LEU A 72 10.25 -14.77 -20.18
C LEU A 72 10.97 -14.14 -21.38
N PRO A 73 12.25 -13.78 -21.25
CA PRO A 73 12.97 -13.01 -22.26
C PRO A 73 13.10 -13.73 -23.62
N ASP A 74 13.12 -15.06 -23.60
CA ASP A 74 13.29 -15.88 -24.81
C ASP A 74 11.97 -16.50 -25.32
N MET A 75 10.82 -15.98 -24.84
CA MET A 75 9.52 -16.48 -25.26
C MET A 75 9.25 -16.11 -26.73
N PRO A 76 8.92 -17.07 -27.60
CA PRO A 76 8.58 -16.80 -29.00
C PRO A 76 7.42 -15.82 -29.14
N SER A 77 7.50 -14.94 -30.13
CA SER A 77 6.49 -13.88 -30.34
C SER A 77 5.11 -14.39 -30.76
N ASP A 78 5.00 -15.61 -31.27
CA ASP A 78 3.77 -16.28 -31.64
C ASP A 78 3.06 -16.95 -30.45
N VAL A 79 3.67 -16.98 -29.26
CA VAL A 79 3.01 -17.44 -28.05
C VAL A 79 1.98 -16.43 -27.59
N THR A 80 0.71 -16.82 -27.60
CA THR A 80 -0.38 -15.95 -27.19
C THR A 80 -0.45 -15.79 -25.66
N SER A 81 -1.08 -14.72 -25.18
CA SER A 81 -1.34 -14.49 -23.76
C SER A 81 -2.14 -15.63 -23.12
N LYS A 82 -3.08 -16.21 -23.88
CA LYS A 82 -3.82 -17.40 -23.47
C LYS A 82 -2.90 -18.61 -23.26
N ASN A 83 -2.04 -18.90 -24.24
CA ASN A 83 -1.18 -20.09 -24.19
C ASN A 83 -0.21 -20.05 -23.02
N ILE A 84 0.39 -18.88 -22.71
CA ILE A 84 1.28 -18.76 -21.56
C ILE A 84 0.54 -18.85 -20.25
N LEU A 85 -0.66 -18.28 -20.12
CA LEU A 85 -1.49 -18.45 -18.92
C LEU A 85 -1.93 -19.91 -18.72
N ASP A 86 -2.25 -20.61 -19.80
CA ASP A 86 -2.59 -22.05 -19.73
C ASP A 86 -1.36 -22.86 -19.30
N LYS A 87 -0.17 -22.53 -19.79
CA LYS A 87 1.09 -23.17 -19.38
C LYS A 87 1.36 -22.92 -17.89
N PHE A 88 1.26 -21.68 -17.42
CA PHE A 88 1.42 -21.34 -16.00
C PHE A 88 0.40 -22.10 -15.13
N PHE A 89 -0.85 -22.16 -15.60
CA PHE A 89 -1.88 -22.93 -14.91
C PHE A 89 -1.49 -24.42 -14.79
N ALA A 90 -1.04 -25.03 -15.87
CA ALA A 90 -0.64 -26.44 -15.86
C ALA A 90 0.49 -26.71 -14.87
N VAL A 91 1.54 -25.88 -14.88
CA VAL A 91 2.69 -25.99 -13.97
C VAL A 91 2.27 -25.82 -12.51
N LEU A 92 1.62 -24.69 -12.21
CA LEU A 92 1.29 -24.35 -10.83
C LEU A 92 0.16 -25.22 -10.27
N HIS A 93 -0.75 -25.73 -11.13
CA HIS A 93 -1.77 -26.67 -10.69
C HIS A 93 -1.20 -28.07 -10.44
N ALA A 94 -0.18 -28.50 -11.20
CA ALA A 94 0.52 -29.76 -10.94
C ALA A 94 1.28 -29.73 -9.60
N GLU A 95 1.87 -28.58 -9.25
CA GLU A 95 2.63 -28.44 -8.01
C GLU A 95 1.73 -28.23 -6.79
N PHE A 96 0.77 -27.32 -6.88
CA PHE A 96 -0.02 -26.91 -5.70
C PHE A 96 -1.39 -27.61 -5.61
N GLY A 97 -1.96 -28.04 -6.72
CA GLY A 97 -3.18 -28.84 -6.83
C GLY A 97 -4.35 -28.37 -5.98
N THR A 98 -4.66 -29.19 -4.97
CA THR A 98 -5.70 -28.95 -3.96
C THR A 98 -5.10 -28.93 -2.56
N ASP A 99 -5.75 -28.26 -1.63
CA ASP A 99 -5.41 -28.29 -0.20
C ASP A 99 -5.88 -29.61 0.48
N SER A 100 -5.63 -29.72 1.79
CA SER A 100 -6.02 -30.87 2.59
C SER A 100 -7.53 -31.14 2.63
N ASP A 101 -8.33 -30.10 2.40
CA ASP A 101 -9.79 -30.16 2.42
C ASP A 101 -10.38 -30.39 1.01
N GLY A 102 -9.52 -30.55 -0.01
CA GLY A 102 -9.89 -30.80 -1.39
C GLY A 102 -10.24 -29.52 -2.17
N HIS A 103 -10.01 -28.34 -1.62
CA HIS A 103 -10.23 -27.10 -2.36
C HIS A 103 -9.07 -26.80 -3.31
N ARG A 104 -9.40 -26.34 -4.51
CA ARG A 104 -8.42 -25.97 -5.51
C ARG A 104 -7.61 -24.74 -5.04
N ARG A 105 -6.29 -24.89 -4.97
CA ARG A 105 -5.37 -23.80 -4.60
C ARG A 105 -5.06 -22.83 -5.74
N THR A 106 -5.21 -23.28 -7.00
CA THR A 106 -4.88 -22.50 -8.20
C THR A 106 -6.12 -21.94 -8.87
N LYS A 107 -6.10 -20.67 -9.21
CA LYS A 107 -7.15 -19.97 -9.93
C LYS A 107 -6.59 -19.13 -11.06
N ARG A 108 -7.07 -19.35 -12.29
CA ARG A 108 -6.76 -18.46 -13.41
C ARG A 108 -7.47 -17.13 -13.24
N GLN A 109 -6.74 -16.06 -13.42
CA GLN A 109 -7.23 -14.69 -13.51
C GLN A 109 -7.00 -14.13 -14.93
N ASP A 110 -7.41 -12.88 -15.18
CA ASP A 110 -7.27 -12.25 -16.50
C ASP A 110 -5.81 -12.07 -16.92
N ARG A 111 -4.91 -11.80 -15.97
CA ARG A 111 -3.51 -11.44 -16.22
C ARG A 111 -2.51 -12.32 -15.49
N SER A 112 -2.98 -13.16 -14.58
CA SER A 112 -2.14 -13.92 -13.65
C SER A 112 -2.74 -15.27 -13.30
N LEU A 113 -1.97 -16.08 -12.64
CA LEU A 113 -2.41 -17.24 -11.88
C LEU A 113 -2.34 -16.91 -10.39
N GLN A 114 -3.45 -17.04 -9.70
CA GLN A 114 -3.50 -16.89 -8.25
C GLN A 114 -3.34 -18.27 -7.59
N ILE A 115 -2.43 -18.35 -6.64
CA ILE A 115 -2.18 -19.53 -5.82
C ILE A 115 -2.54 -19.20 -4.38
N SER A 116 -3.48 -19.95 -3.79
CA SER A 116 -3.87 -19.80 -2.39
C SER A 116 -2.91 -20.55 -1.48
N PHE A 117 -2.50 -19.88 -0.41
CA PHE A 117 -1.75 -20.46 0.72
C PHE A 117 -2.61 -20.28 2.00
N PRO A 118 -3.61 -21.17 2.22
CA PRO A 118 -4.51 -21.05 3.38
C PRO A 118 -3.77 -21.07 4.70
N GLU A 119 -2.67 -21.82 4.78
CA GLU A 119 -1.77 -21.92 5.94
C GLU A 119 -1.14 -20.58 6.34
N TYR A 120 -1.08 -19.62 5.40
CA TYR A 120 -0.50 -18.29 5.59
C TYR A 120 -1.53 -17.15 5.46
N ASP A 121 -2.81 -17.47 5.21
CA ASP A 121 -3.90 -16.51 4.88
C ASP A 121 -3.50 -15.52 3.77
N LEU A 122 -2.78 -16.00 2.74
CA LEU A 122 -2.33 -15.17 1.63
C LEU A 122 -2.47 -15.86 0.26
N TYR A 123 -2.34 -15.05 -0.79
CA TYR A 123 -2.30 -15.47 -2.18
C TYR A 123 -1.00 -15.00 -2.83
N VAL A 124 -0.51 -15.78 -3.77
CA VAL A 124 0.57 -15.37 -4.67
C VAL A 124 -0.02 -15.26 -6.08
N ASP A 125 0.11 -14.11 -6.69
CA ASP A 125 -0.28 -13.88 -8.08
C ASP A 125 0.95 -14.00 -8.98
N ALA A 126 1.01 -15.04 -9.81
CA ALA A 126 2.08 -15.26 -10.79
C ALA A 126 1.70 -14.66 -12.13
N VAL A 127 2.43 -13.63 -12.56
CA VAL A 127 2.18 -12.85 -13.77
C VAL A 127 3.24 -13.20 -14.82
N PRO A 128 2.90 -13.85 -15.96
CA PRO A 128 3.85 -14.04 -17.06
C PRO A 128 4.10 -12.72 -17.78
N ALA A 129 5.36 -12.49 -18.17
CA ALA A 129 5.74 -11.30 -18.89
C ALA A 129 6.73 -11.61 -20.01
N ARG A 130 6.52 -11.01 -21.19
CA ARG A 130 7.44 -11.05 -22.31
C ARG A 130 8.09 -9.68 -22.52
N PRO A 131 9.27 -9.59 -23.18
CA PRO A 131 9.84 -8.30 -23.54
C PRO A 131 8.89 -7.52 -24.46
N HIS A 132 8.78 -6.21 -24.21
CA HIS A 132 8.21 -5.29 -25.18
C HIS A 132 9.24 -5.01 -26.29
N TRP A 133 8.82 -4.52 -27.44
CA TRP A 133 9.68 -4.26 -28.59
C TRP A 133 10.81 -3.23 -28.31
N ASP A 134 10.66 -2.40 -27.25
CA ASP A 134 11.70 -1.44 -26.81
C ASP A 134 12.82 -2.09 -25.98
N GLU A 135 12.68 -3.37 -25.61
CA GLU A 135 13.61 -4.16 -24.80
C GLU A 135 13.87 -3.58 -23.38
N GLU A 136 13.25 -2.46 -23.04
CA GLU A 136 13.38 -1.79 -21.72
C GLU A 136 12.20 -2.08 -20.81
N THR A 137 11.06 -2.42 -21.38
CA THR A 137 9.81 -2.68 -20.68
C THR A 137 9.26 -4.07 -21.00
N TRP A 138 8.19 -4.43 -20.34
CA TRP A 138 7.56 -5.74 -20.45
C TRP A 138 6.12 -5.62 -20.92
N GLU A 139 5.60 -6.73 -21.42
CA GLU A 139 4.17 -6.90 -21.70
C GLU A 139 3.62 -8.06 -20.89
N ILE A 140 2.43 -7.85 -20.30
CA ILE A 140 1.67 -8.88 -19.57
C ILE A 140 0.33 -9.13 -20.28
N PRO A 141 -0.34 -10.28 -20.05
CA PRO A 141 -1.66 -10.55 -20.63
C PRO A 141 -2.66 -9.42 -20.39
N GLN A 142 -3.42 -9.06 -21.42
CA GLN A 142 -4.46 -8.03 -21.29
C GLN A 142 -5.75 -8.63 -20.77
N LYS A 143 -6.45 -7.90 -19.92
CA LYS A 143 -7.77 -8.30 -19.45
C LYS A 143 -8.80 -8.24 -20.58
N GLY A 144 -9.56 -9.33 -20.72
CA GLY A 144 -10.70 -9.41 -21.67
C GLY A 144 -10.33 -9.76 -23.10
N ASP A 145 -9.04 -9.89 -23.42
CA ASP A 145 -8.58 -10.40 -24.71
C ASP A 145 -7.49 -11.45 -24.53
N GLU A 146 -7.77 -12.67 -24.99
CA GLU A 146 -6.87 -13.83 -24.82
C GLU A 146 -5.61 -13.76 -25.71
N ASN A 147 -5.54 -12.83 -26.64
CA ASN A 147 -4.44 -12.68 -27.57
C ASN A 147 -3.66 -11.38 -27.40
N GLU A 148 -4.18 -10.44 -26.60
CA GLU A 148 -3.56 -9.15 -26.43
C GLU A 148 -2.68 -9.05 -25.19
N TRP A 149 -1.79 -8.07 -25.24
CA TRP A 149 -0.79 -7.77 -24.23
C TRP A 149 -0.86 -6.30 -23.87
N VAL A 150 -0.52 -5.99 -22.64
CA VAL A 150 -0.45 -4.61 -22.14
C VAL A 150 0.93 -4.33 -21.58
N ARG A 151 1.49 -3.20 -21.96
CA ARG A 151 2.81 -2.73 -21.53
C ARG A 151 2.82 -2.46 -20.03
N THR A 152 3.95 -2.75 -19.38
CA THR A 152 4.15 -2.54 -17.93
C THR A 152 5.63 -2.43 -17.60
N ASN A 153 5.96 -1.76 -16.50
CA ASN A 153 7.33 -1.69 -15.97
C ASN A 153 7.32 -1.69 -14.42
N PRO A 154 7.00 -2.82 -13.78
CA PRO A 154 6.89 -2.88 -12.33
C PRO A 154 8.24 -2.76 -11.61
N GLU A 155 9.34 -3.12 -12.27
CA GLU A 155 10.70 -2.98 -11.73
C GLU A 155 11.12 -1.50 -11.74
N GLY A 156 10.83 -0.78 -12.82
CA GLY A 156 11.02 0.67 -12.91
C GLY A 156 10.25 1.41 -11.80
N LEU A 157 9.01 1.03 -11.54
CA LEU A 157 8.25 1.61 -10.43
C LEU A 157 8.89 1.32 -9.07
N THR A 158 9.51 0.16 -8.89
CA THR A 158 10.22 -0.17 -7.65
C THR A 158 11.45 0.73 -7.47
N SER A 159 12.20 1.00 -8.53
CA SER A 159 13.35 1.91 -8.53
C SER A 159 12.91 3.35 -8.22
N LEU A 160 11.91 3.86 -8.94
CA LEU A 160 11.37 5.21 -8.73
C LEU A 160 10.82 5.41 -7.31
N SER A 161 10.15 4.40 -6.74
CA SER A 161 9.67 4.47 -5.34
C SER A 161 10.83 4.56 -4.35
N SER A 162 11.92 3.83 -4.59
CA SER A 162 13.11 3.85 -3.75
C SER A 162 13.85 5.19 -3.84
N GLU A 163 13.99 5.72 -5.05
CA GLU A 163 14.60 7.03 -5.32
C GLU A 163 13.78 8.15 -4.67
N MET A 164 12.44 8.13 -4.82
CA MET A 164 11.55 9.10 -4.19
C MET A 164 11.67 9.05 -2.67
N ASN A 165 11.73 7.84 -2.09
CA ASN A 165 11.89 7.70 -0.65
C ASN A 165 13.23 8.24 -0.14
N ALA A 166 14.31 8.03 -0.89
CA ALA A 166 15.63 8.58 -0.57
C ALA A 166 15.67 10.11 -0.72
N ALA A 167 15.05 10.66 -1.76
CA ALA A 167 14.99 12.10 -2.00
C ALA A 167 14.20 12.88 -0.92
N HIS A 168 13.34 12.19 -0.17
CA HIS A 168 12.54 12.74 0.91
C HIS A 168 12.89 12.14 2.28
N ASP A 169 14.15 11.85 2.54
CA ASP A 169 14.69 11.40 3.84
C ASP A 169 13.93 10.21 4.46
N GLY A 170 13.36 9.34 3.61
CA GLY A 170 12.61 8.17 4.05
C GLY A 170 11.12 8.42 4.36
N TYR A 171 10.60 9.63 4.15
CA TYR A 171 9.20 9.96 4.47
C TYR A 171 8.18 9.53 3.39
N TYR A 172 8.61 9.25 2.15
CA TYR A 172 7.69 8.87 1.08
C TYR A 172 6.96 7.54 1.36
N VAL A 173 7.69 6.46 1.61
CA VAL A 173 7.09 5.13 1.84
C VAL A 173 6.13 5.12 3.04
N PRO A 174 6.48 5.66 4.23
CA PRO A 174 5.54 5.80 5.34
C PRO A 174 4.29 6.62 4.99
N THR A 175 4.45 7.70 4.22
CA THR A 175 3.33 8.54 3.78
C THR A 175 2.38 7.76 2.86
N VAL A 176 2.90 6.97 1.90
CA VAL A 176 2.07 6.07 1.08
C VAL A 176 1.28 5.09 1.94
N LYS A 177 1.89 4.49 2.97
CA LYS A 177 1.20 3.58 3.90
C LYS A 177 0.07 4.28 4.65
N LEU A 178 0.32 5.47 5.19
CA LEU A 178 -0.70 6.27 5.89
C LEU A 178 -1.86 6.65 4.97
N LEU A 179 -1.59 7.07 3.72
CA LEU A 179 -2.64 7.38 2.75
C LEU A 179 -3.43 6.14 2.31
N ARG A 180 -2.80 4.99 2.17
CA ARG A 180 -3.50 3.72 1.95
C ARG A 180 -4.38 3.33 3.14
N GLN A 181 -3.93 3.61 4.36
CA GLN A 181 -4.71 3.39 5.57
C GLN A 181 -5.87 4.37 5.68
N THR A 182 -5.67 5.67 5.36
CA THR A 182 -6.74 6.67 5.26
C THR A 182 -7.80 6.21 4.26
N ARG A 183 -7.40 5.78 3.05
CA ARG A 183 -8.33 5.24 2.06
C ARG A 183 -9.12 4.05 2.63
N ARG A 184 -8.45 3.10 3.33
CA ARG A 184 -9.12 1.97 3.96
C ARG A 184 -10.17 2.42 4.99
N ALA A 185 -9.82 3.38 5.83
CA ALA A 185 -10.69 3.90 6.89
C ALA A 185 -11.88 4.69 6.33
N GLN A 186 -11.64 5.53 5.32
CA GLN A 186 -12.64 6.47 4.81
C GLN A 186 -13.50 5.87 3.69
N LEU A 187 -12.95 4.99 2.86
CA LEU A 187 -13.58 4.49 1.63
C LEU A 187 -13.70 2.95 1.56
N GLY A 188 -13.02 2.22 2.46
CA GLY A 188 -12.96 0.76 2.39
C GLY A 188 -11.98 0.27 1.31
N LYS A 189 -12.47 -0.39 0.24
CA LYS A 189 -11.61 -1.06 -0.75
C LYS A 189 -11.30 -0.26 -2.00
N LYS A 190 -12.14 0.72 -2.36
CA LYS A 190 -12.04 1.45 -3.63
C LYS A 190 -11.97 2.97 -3.42
N PRO A 191 -11.25 3.68 -4.29
CA PRO A 191 -10.35 3.18 -5.34
C PRO A 191 -9.22 2.35 -4.76
N GLY A 192 -8.58 1.50 -5.59
CA GLY A 192 -7.57 0.53 -5.13
C GLY A 192 -6.32 1.17 -4.52
N GLY A 193 -5.56 0.38 -3.73
CA GLY A 193 -4.33 0.88 -3.10
C GLY A 193 -3.25 1.31 -4.09
N PHE A 194 -3.21 0.71 -5.28
CA PHE A 194 -2.28 1.09 -6.36
C PHE A 194 -2.57 2.51 -6.89
N PHE A 195 -3.85 2.87 -7.05
CA PHE A 195 -4.24 4.23 -7.41
C PHE A 195 -3.74 5.26 -6.38
N ILE A 196 -3.95 5.00 -5.09
CA ILE A 196 -3.48 5.89 -4.02
C ILE A 196 -1.95 6.01 -4.02
N GLU A 197 -1.26 4.90 -4.25
CA GLU A 197 0.21 4.88 -4.34
C GLU A 197 0.72 5.78 -5.48
N LEU A 198 0.16 5.65 -6.69
CA LEU A 198 0.60 6.45 -7.82
C LEU A 198 0.14 7.91 -7.75
N ALA A 199 -1.05 8.19 -7.20
CA ALA A 199 -1.45 9.55 -6.89
C ALA A 199 -0.51 10.20 -5.86
N THR A 200 -0.06 9.44 -4.86
CA THR A 200 0.96 9.92 -3.90
C THR A 200 2.30 10.17 -4.59
N TYR A 201 2.74 9.25 -5.46
CA TYR A 201 3.96 9.44 -6.24
C TYR A 201 3.89 10.72 -7.08
N GLN A 202 2.79 10.94 -7.79
CA GLN A 202 2.56 12.14 -8.60
C GLN A 202 2.57 13.42 -7.75
N ALA A 203 1.98 13.38 -6.55
CA ALA A 203 1.99 14.49 -5.60
C ALA A 203 3.42 14.84 -5.16
N PHE A 204 4.25 13.85 -4.80
CA PHE A 204 5.65 14.07 -4.45
C PHE A 204 6.48 14.57 -5.64
N ALA A 205 6.30 13.95 -6.81
CA ALA A 205 7.02 14.32 -8.03
C ALA A 205 6.73 15.75 -8.52
N SER A 206 5.57 16.31 -8.18
CA SER A 206 5.23 17.72 -8.49
C SER A 206 5.99 18.73 -7.62
N GLY A 207 6.65 18.28 -6.54
CA GLY A 207 7.33 19.14 -5.57
C GLY A 207 6.37 19.85 -4.60
N ALA A 208 5.06 19.56 -4.65
CA ALA A 208 4.07 20.19 -3.77
C ALA A 208 4.02 19.60 -2.36
N VAL A 209 4.56 18.37 -2.19
CA VAL A 209 4.60 17.70 -0.89
C VAL A 209 5.90 18.00 -0.16
N SER A 210 5.80 18.55 1.04
CA SER A 210 6.93 18.87 1.90
C SER A 210 6.56 18.79 3.38
N GLY A 211 7.55 18.69 4.24
CA GLY A 211 7.38 18.67 5.68
C GLY A 211 8.71 18.57 6.42
N SER A 212 8.69 18.75 7.73
CA SER A 212 9.85 18.56 8.61
C SER A 212 9.76 17.25 9.40
N ASP A 213 8.58 16.62 9.43
CA ASP A 213 8.32 15.35 10.10
C ASP A 213 7.21 14.55 9.39
N GLN A 214 6.90 13.35 9.91
CA GLN A 214 5.93 12.44 9.31
C GLN A 214 4.51 13.01 9.29
N ALA A 215 4.13 13.80 10.29
CA ALA A 215 2.81 14.41 10.36
C ALA A 215 2.62 15.41 9.22
N GLU A 216 3.58 16.32 9.04
CA GLU A 216 3.55 17.34 7.99
C GLU A 216 3.58 16.71 6.60
N TYR A 217 4.45 15.71 6.36
CA TYR A 217 4.46 14.97 5.09
C TYR A 217 3.12 14.28 4.81
N TYR A 218 2.50 13.66 5.81
CA TYR A 218 1.20 13.01 5.64
C TYR A 218 0.09 14.02 5.31
N VAL A 219 0.01 15.12 6.04
CA VAL A 219 -1.03 16.15 5.83
C VAL A 219 -0.86 16.82 4.47
N SER A 220 0.37 17.23 4.13
CA SER A 220 0.70 17.82 2.83
C SER A 220 0.36 16.88 1.67
N ALA A 221 0.75 15.60 1.77
CA ALA A 221 0.46 14.62 0.73
C ALA A 221 -1.03 14.30 0.62
N LEU A 222 -1.77 14.24 1.73
CA LEU A 222 -3.22 14.01 1.71
C LEU A 222 -3.96 15.15 0.99
N ALA A 223 -3.55 16.39 1.21
CA ALA A 223 -4.09 17.55 0.51
C ALA A 223 -3.85 17.49 -1.01
N GLU A 224 -2.63 17.14 -1.44
CA GLU A 224 -2.31 17.04 -2.86
C GLU A 224 -2.98 15.84 -3.54
N VAL A 225 -3.02 14.67 -2.90
CA VAL A 225 -3.74 13.50 -3.41
C VAL A 225 -5.24 13.78 -3.53
N SER A 226 -5.81 14.56 -2.61
CA SER A 226 -7.20 15.02 -2.68
C SER A 226 -7.48 15.84 -3.96
N LYS A 227 -6.58 16.77 -4.32
CA LYS A 227 -6.68 17.54 -5.56
C LYS A 227 -6.55 16.67 -6.81
N ILE A 228 -5.64 15.68 -6.78
CA ILE A 228 -5.48 14.71 -7.89
C ILE A 228 -6.77 13.90 -8.08
N ILE A 229 -7.40 13.42 -7.00
CA ILE A 229 -8.67 12.71 -7.06
C ILE A 229 -9.78 13.61 -7.62
N GLU A 230 -9.88 14.84 -7.17
CA GLU A 230 -10.85 15.80 -7.65
C GLU A 230 -10.68 16.07 -9.16
N ASN A 231 -9.45 16.32 -9.60
CA ASN A 231 -9.13 16.53 -11.01
C ASN A 231 -9.46 15.31 -11.87
N PHE A 232 -9.19 14.10 -11.36
CA PHE A 232 -9.54 12.86 -12.06
C PHE A 232 -11.06 12.72 -12.23
N VAL A 233 -11.84 12.91 -11.15
CA VAL A 233 -13.29 12.69 -11.18
C VAL A 233 -14.01 13.81 -11.92
N THR A 234 -13.59 15.06 -11.74
CA THR A 234 -14.30 16.23 -12.30
C THR A 234 -13.88 16.54 -13.73
N HIS A 235 -12.62 16.35 -14.07
CA HIS A 235 -12.05 16.77 -15.35
C HIS A 235 -11.50 15.62 -16.21
N GLY A 236 -11.56 14.38 -15.73
CA GLY A 236 -11.02 13.22 -16.44
C GLY A 236 -9.49 13.20 -16.56
N ILE A 237 -8.77 13.99 -15.72
CA ILE A 237 -7.33 14.07 -15.75
C ILE A 237 -6.77 12.79 -15.09
N GLY A 238 -6.23 11.89 -15.91
CA GLY A 238 -5.70 10.59 -15.46
C GLY A 238 -4.50 10.72 -14.52
N VAL A 239 -4.31 9.72 -13.67
CA VAL A 239 -3.07 9.56 -12.91
C VAL A 239 -2.04 8.88 -13.82
N ASN A 240 -0.89 9.51 -13.98
CA ASN A 240 0.14 9.01 -14.88
C ASN A 240 0.82 7.74 -14.34
N ASP A 241 1.20 6.85 -15.25
CA ASP A 241 2.18 5.82 -14.93
C ASP A 241 3.59 6.43 -15.05
N PRO A 242 4.33 6.60 -13.94
CA PRO A 242 5.63 7.25 -13.98
C PRO A 242 6.70 6.44 -14.73
N THR A 243 6.42 5.18 -15.03
CA THR A 243 7.34 4.27 -15.73
C THR A 243 7.03 4.14 -17.22
N LEU A 244 5.88 4.65 -17.67
CA LEU A 244 5.40 4.58 -19.05
C LEU A 244 5.00 5.99 -19.52
N PRO A 245 5.94 6.79 -20.03
CA PRO A 245 5.66 8.17 -20.41
C PRO A 245 4.48 8.32 -21.36
N GLY A 246 3.54 9.18 -21.01
CA GLY A 246 2.32 9.45 -21.77
C GLY A 246 1.17 8.50 -21.49
N GLU A 247 1.35 7.48 -20.67
CA GLU A 247 0.29 6.57 -20.26
C GLU A 247 -0.28 6.92 -18.88
N THR A 248 -1.56 6.63 -18.70
CA THR A 248 -2.27 6.77 -17.42
C THR A 248 -2.75 5.42 -16.92
N ILE A 249 -2.83 5.27 -15.60
CA ILE A 249 -3.29 4.02 -15.01
C ILE A 249 -4.79 3.85 -15.17
N HIS A 250 -5.22 2.61 -15.38
CA HIS A 250 -6.63 2.26 -15.37
C HIS A 250 -7.13 2.05 -13.94
N ILE A 251 -8.19 2.77 -13.54
CA ILE A 251 -8.77 2.72 -12.20
C ILE A 251 -9.98 1.80 -12.19
N ARG A 252 -9.93 0.76 -11.35
CA ARG A 252 -11.02 -0.18 -11.15
C ARG A 252 -11.91 0.29 -10.00
N ALA A 253 -12.79 1.25 -10.29
CA ALA A 253 -13.79 1.76 -9.36
C ALA A 253 -15.05 2.15 -10.15
N THR A 254 -16.20 2.11 -9.50
CA THR A 254 -17.46 2.64 -10.06
C THR A 254 -17.49 4.16 -9.93
N GLU A 255 -18.40 4.81 -10.67
CA GLU A 255 -18.61 6.26 -10.55
C GLU A 255 -19.00 6.66 -9.13
N GLU A 256 -19.82 5.87 -8.45
CA GLU A 256 -20.22 6.09 -7.06
C GLU A 256 -19.01 6.00 -6.10
N GLU A 257 -18.13 5.01 -6.28
CA GLU A 257 -16.90 4.86 -5.48
C GLU A 257 -15.92 6.02 -5.71
N LEU A 258 -15.82 6.52 -6.94
CA LEU A 258 -15.00 7.68 -7.29
C LEU A 258 -15.58 8.97 -6.73
N GLU A 259 -16.89 9.17 -6.80
CA GLU A 259 -17.56 10.33 -6.22
C GLU A 259 -17.45 10.36 -4.68
N ALA A 260 -17.53 9.18 -4.04
CA ALA A 260 -17.26 9.06 -2.61
C ALA A 260 -15.81 9.46 -2.28
N ALA A 261 -14.84 9.09 -3.11
CA ALA A 261 -13.44 9.49 -2.94
C ALA A 261 -13.27 11.02 -3.11
N ARG A 262 -13.90 11.60 -4.14
CA ARG A 262 -13.89 13.04 -4.41
C ARG A 262 -14.44 13.89 -3.25
N THR A 263 -15.40 13.35 -2.51
CA THR A 263 -16.00 14.02 -1.36
C THR A 263 -15.19 13.82 -0.09
N ARG A 264 -14.83 12.58 0.22
CA ARG A 264 -14.24 12.22 1.53
C ARG A 264 -12.76 12.55 1.66
N PHE A 265 -11.99 12.59 0.57
CA PHE A 265 -10.57 12.93 0.66
C PHE A 265 -10.33 14.42 0.97
N PRO A 266 -11.05 15.40 0.37
CA PRO A 266 -10.98 16.80 0.80
C PRO A 266 -11.39 17.01 2.25
N ASP A 267 -12.46 16.34 2.71
CA ASP A 267 -12.88 16.40 4.11
C ASP A 267 -11.78 15.84 5.03
N ALA A 268 -11.16 14.72 4.64
CA ALA A 268 -10.05 14.13 5.38
C ALA A 268 -8.81 15.05 5.38
N ALA A 269 -8.50 15.71 4.27
CA ALA A 269 -7.39 16.65 4.17
C ALA A 269 -7.59 17.87 5.09
N THR A 270 -8.80 18.44 5.10
CA THR A 270 -9.16 19.53 6.01
C THR A 270 -9.05 19.10 7.46
N ALA A 271 -9.61 17.93 7.81
CA ALA A 271 -9.53 17.40 9.17
C ALA A 271 -8.09 17.08 9.62
N ALA A 272 -7.21 16.69 8.69
CA ALA A 272 -5.79 16.45 8.98
C ALA A 272 -5.03 17.77 9.24
N ASP A 273 -5.31 18.81 8.46
CA ASP A 273 -4.72 20.15 8.65
C ASP A 273 -5.16 20.76 9.97
N ASP A 274 -6.46 20.70 10.29
CA ASP A 274 -7.01 21.12 11.58
C ASP A 274 -6.38 20.36 12.76
N ALA A 275 -6.17 19.05 12.61
CA ALA A 275 -5.53 18.22 13.63
C ALA A 275 -4.06 18.60 13.85
N LEU A 276 -3.33 18.94 12.78
CA LEU A 276 -1.94 19.40 12.86
C LEU A 276 -1.84 20.77 13.55
N ALA A 277 -2.83 21.66 13.30
CA ALA A 277 -2.91 22.97 13.93
C ALA A 277 -3.38 22.95 15.40
N GLU A 278 -3.99 21.85 15.86
CA GLU A 278 -4.55 21.73 17.21
C GLU A 278 -3.44 21.88 18.28
N GLU A 279 -3.75 22.62 19.34
CA GLU A 279 -2.81 22.87 20.45
C GLU A 279 -2.78 21.70 21.45
N THR A 280 -3.88 20.96 21.56
CA THR A 280 -4.03 19.88 22.53
C THR A 280 -3.73 18.53 21.90
N GLU A 281 -2.65 17.88 22.29
CA GLU A 281 -2.22 16.57 21.76
C GLU A 281 -3.35 15.51 21.80
N GLY A 282 -4.17 15.47 22.87
CA GLY A 282 -5.28 14.53 22.97
C GLY A 282 -6.37 14.77 21.91
N LYS A 283 -6.70 16.03 21.61
CA LYS A 283 -7.70 16.34 20.57
C LYS A 283 -7.14 16.08 19.17
N ALA A 284 -5.88 16.45 18.91
CA ALA A 284 -5.19 16.13 17.68
C ALA A 284 -5.17 14.61 17.44
N ALA A 285 -4.84 13.82 18.47
CA ALA A 285 -4.84 12.36 18.40
C ALA A 285 -6.23 11.79 18.07
N LEU A 286 -7.31 12.32 18.65
CA LEU A 286 -8.67 11.92 18.30
C LEU A 286 -9.02 12.18 16.82
N ALA A 287 -8.55 13.30 16.27
CA ALA A 287 -8.76 13.60 14.86
C ALA A 287 -8.02 12.60 13.97
N PHE A 288 -6.74 12.31 14.27
CA PHE A 288 -5.97 11.29 13.52
C PHE A 288 -6.53 9.86 13.72
N GLN A 289 -7.11 9.52 14.88
CA GLN A 289 -7.84 8.27 15.07
C GLN A 289 -9.01 8.12 14.10
N LYS A 290 -9.79 9.18 13.91
CA LYS A 290 -10.91 9.17 12.94
C LYS A 290 -10.44 9.06 11.50
N LEU A 291 -9.32 9.69 11.17
CA LEU A 291 -8.73 9.66 9.83
C LEU A 291 -8.17 8.29 9.47
N LEU A 292 -7.40 7.69 10.37
CA LEU A 292 -6.70 6.44 10.14
C LEU A 292 -7.50 5.19 10.55
N GLY A 293 -8.52 5.37 11.39
CA GLY A 293 -9.42 4.30 11.79
C GLY A 293 -8.73 3.09 12.42
N LYS A 294 -9.22 1.90 12.04
CA LYS A 294 -8.67 0.63 12.50
C LYS A 294 -7.83 -0.06 11.43
N ASN A 295 -6.85 -0.86 11.86
CA ASN A 295 -6.02 -1.68 10.98
C ASN A 295 -6.74 -2.96 10.52
N GLY A 296 -6.02 -3.89 9.88
CA GLY A 296 -6.57 -5.15 9.40
C GLY A 296 -7.01 -6.12 10.51
N ASP A 297 -6.56 -5.90 11.74
CA ASP A 297 -6.90 -6.71 12.92
C ASP A 297 -7.97 -6.05 13.82
N ASP A 298 -8.64 -5.03 13.30
CA ASP A 298 -9.65 -4.25 14.00
C ASP A 298 -9.12 -3.44 15.21
N GLU A 299 -7.81 -3.18 15.25
CA GLU A 299 -7.16 -2.36 16.27
C GLU A 299 -7.07 -0.89 15.84
N MET A 300 -7.26 0.04 16.76
CA MET A 300 -7.10 1.47 16.49
C MET A 300 -5.67 1.79 16.05
N VAL A 301 -5.53 2.42 14.88
CA VAL A 301 -4.22 2.69 14.28
C VAL A 301 -3.45 3.76 15.02
N PHE A 302 -4.11 4.87 15.35
CA PHE A 302 -3.43 6.00 15.95
C PHE A 302 -3.61 5.97 17.48
N PRO A 303 -2.53 5.86 18.29
CA PRO A 303 -2.65 5.75 19.73
C PRO A 303 -2.90 7.11 20.39
N MET A 304 -3.52 7.08 21.54
CA MET A 304 -3.66 8.26 22.40
C MET A 304 -2.31 8.59 23.07
N PRO A 305 -1.89 9.86 23.12
CA PRO A 305 -0.66 10.25 23.81
C PRO A 305 -0.72 9.95 25.31
N PRO A 306 0.42 9.67 25.96
CA PRO A 306 0.49 9.48 27.40
C PRO A 306 -0.08 10.70 28.16
N GLY A 307 -0.85 10.45 29.20
CA GLY A 307 -1.47 11.51 30.02
C GLY A 307 -2.83 12.02 29.53
N PHE A 308 -3.35 11.43 28.44
CA PHE A 308 -4.70 11.70 27.96
C PHE A 308 -5.63 10.49 28.11
N ASN A 309 -6.90 10.76 28.27
CA ASN A 309 -7.98 9.77 28.23
C ASN A 309 -8.39 9.48 26.77
N GLU A 310 -9.20 8.44 26.55
CA GLU A 310 -9.72 8.07 25.23
C GLU A 310 -10.57 9.17 24.57
N ASP A 311 -11.15 10.08 25.36
CA ASP A 311 -11.91 11.24 24.89
C ASP A 311 -11.03 12.47 24.58
N GLY A 312 -9.71 12.34 24.65
CA GLY A 312 -8.75 13.41 24.41
C GLY A 312 -8.57 14.39 25.56
N SER A 313 -9.26 14.20 26.68
CA SER A 313 -9.09 15.02 27.89
C SER A 313 -7.80 14.64 28.64
N LYS A 314 -7.19 15.59 29.35
CA LYS A 314 -6.04 15.29 30.21
C LYS A 314 -6.47 14.43 31.41
N ARG A 315 -5.68 13.41 31.74
CA ARG A 315 -5.90 12.60 32.93
C ARG A 315 -5.73 13.43 34.21
N ALA A 316 -6.60 13.24 35.19
CA ALA A 316 -6.57 13.99 36.44
C ALA A 316 -5.22 13.87 37.19
N SER A 317 -4.55 12.71 37.11
CA SER A 317 -3.21 12.50 37.68
C SER A 317 -2.11 13.35 37.01
N ALA A 318 -2.27 13.71 35.71
CA ALA A 318 -1.34 14.56 35.00
C ALA A 318 -1.49 16.05 35.40
N ILE A 319 -2.69 16.44 35.87
CA ILE A 319 -2.98 17.79 36.37
C ILE A 319 -2.37 18.01 37.76
N LEU A 320 -2.29 16.96 38.58
CA LEU A 320 -1.80 17.04 39.98
C LEU A 320 -0.26 17.04 40.08
N ALA A 321 0.47 16.61 39.09
CA ALA A 321 1.95 16.58 39.14
C ALA A 321 2.61 17.97 39.17
N GLY A 322 1.88 19.04 38.81
CA GLY A 322 2.35 20.43 38.88
C GLY A 322 1.87 21.24 40.07
N ALA A 323 0.99 20.70 40.90
CA ALA A 323 0.26 21.46 41.96
C ALA A 323 0.55 21.01 43.38
N ARG A 324 1.61 20.26 43.65
CA ARG A 324 2.01 20.00 45.02
C ARG A 324 2.70 21.22 45.59
N VAL A 325 1.89 22.14 46.14
CA VAL A 325 2.38 23.08 47.14
C VAL A 325 2.70 22.22 48.38
N VAL A 326 3.98 22.03 48.64
CA VAL A 326 4.47 21.46 49.91
C VAL A 326 4.10 22.51 51.00
N PRO A 327 3.23 22.19 51.95
CA PRO A 327 2.96 23.13 53.04
C PRO A 327 4.27 23.42 53.74
N ALA A 328 4.58 24.68 53.94
CA ALA A 328 5.71 25.07 54.77
C ALA A 328 5.52 24.48 56.15
N GLY A 329 6.38 23.54 56.53
CA GLY A 329 6.33 22.92 57.84
C GLY A 329 6.49 23.99 58.92
N THR A 330 5.51 24.14 59.79
CA THR A 330 5.60 24.89 61.04
C THR A 330 6.66 24.21 61.90
N ARG A 331 7.83 24.79 62.01
CA ARG A 331 8.83 24.42 63.02
C ARG A 331 8.29 24.87 64.37
N THR A 332 7.76 23.96 65.14
CA THR A 332 7.63 24.13 66.58
C THR A 332 8.84 23.47 67.25
N PHE A 333 9.77 24.30 67.72
CA PHE A 333 10.75 23.88 68.72
C PHE A 333 10.10 24.07 70.07
N GLY A 334 9.92 23.00 70.84
CA GLY A 334 9.74 23.00 72.28
C GLY A 334 11.03 22.59 72.96
#